data_81b570f9d487b0ad393ddfeb3bef1b65
#
_entry.id   81b570f9d487b0ad393ddfeb3bef1b65
#
_cell.length_a   1.000
_cell.length_b   1.000
_cell.length_c   1.000
_cell.angle_alpha   90.00
_cell.angle_beta   90.00
_cell.angle_gamma   90.00
#
_symmetry.space_group_name_H-M   'P 1'
#
loop_
_entity.id
_entity.type
_entity.pdbx_description
1 polymer ?
#
loop_
_entity_poly.entity_id
_entity_poly.type
_entity_poly.pdbx_seq_one_letter_code
_entity_poly.pdbx_strand_id
1 'polypeptide(L)'
;MNIGQFESRSISSLCSLFGYSRQALYRFRKDAEKEALQHDLILQQVLSIRKTLKRLGTRKLLFMMQNFMQQHHIQIGRDALFDLLASHRLLIRRRIRRIPVTTFSNHWMHKFPNLIIGFIPTAPNQLWVSDITYICLENCFAYLSLITDAYSRKIVGFCLLKTLSADGCIKALKMALGSNPQLGRLIHHSDRGSQYCCADYVGILEKQYIKISMTQSGDPLENSLAERVNGILKDELLEKQYRNFEEAQQAIAVAISVYNHIRPHSSIDMLTPVEAHLREGELKRRWKNYYSKRKEVAMT
;
A
#
# COMPACT_ATOMS: atom_id res chain seq x y z
N MET A 1 46.12 -9.21 46.38
CA MET A 1 45.03 -8.34 45.89
C MET A 1 43.75 -8.82 46.56
N ASN A 2 43.23 -8.05 47.52
CA ASN A 2 42.00 -8.38 48.23
C ASN A 2 40.79 -8.24 47.26
N ILE A 3 40.19 -9.36 46.92
CA ILE A 3 38.89 -9.39 46.25
C ILE A 3 37.88 -8.97 47.32
N GLY A 4 37.44 -7.69 47.28
CA GLY A 4 36.47 -7.17 48.22
C GLY A 4 35.23 -8.02 48.25
N GLN A 5 34.85 -8.49 49.42
CA GLN A 5 33.55 -9.10 49.70
C GLN A 5 32.48 -8.11 49.37
N PHE A 6 31.71 -8.37 48.28
CA PHE A 6 30.47 -7.67 48.03
C PHE A 6 29.47 -8.09 49.10
N GLU A 7 29.35 -7.29 50.15
CA GLU A 7 28.25 -7.46 51.11
C GLU A 7 26.92 -7.43 50.37
N SER A 8 26.15 -8.52 50.42
CA SER A 8 24.82 -8.62 49.85
C SER A 8 23.87 -7.68 50.62
N ARG A 9 23.76 -6.46 50.15
CA ARG A 9 22.82 -5.48 50.75
C ARG A 9 21.39 -5.95 50.56
N SER A 10 20.58 -5.88 51.62
CA SER A 10 19.19 -6.24 51.59
C SER A 10 18.41 -5.34 50.58
N ILE A 11 17.37 -5.89 49.98
CA ILE A 11 16.45 -5.12 49.09
C ILE A 11 15.95 -3.86 49.81
N SER A 12 15.70 -3.94 51.11
CA SER A 12 15.25 -2.80 51.91
C SER A 12 16.31 -1.68 51.94
N SER A 13 17.57 -2.04 52.15
CA SER A 13 18.69 -1.08 52.18
C SER A 13 18.90 -0.43 50.82
N LEU A 14 18.80 -1.21 49.72
CA LEU A 14 18.90 -0.68 48.36
C LEU A 14 17.74 0.27 48.01
N CYS A 15 16.50 -0.11 48.35
CA CYS A 15 15.36 0.77 48.14
C CYS A 15 15.51 2.10 48.88
N SER A 16 15.93 2.05 50.15
CA SER A 16 16.19 3.25 50.99
C SER A 16 17.23 4.15 50.37
N LEU A 17 18.32 3.56 49.82
CA LEU A 17 19.41 4.31 49.19
C LEU A 17 18.93 5.13 47.97
N PHE A 18 17.98 4.61 47.21
CA PHE A 18 17.39 5.28 46.05
C PHE A 18 16.08 6.05 46.37
N GLY A 19 15.72 6.17 47.65
CA GLY A 19 14.52 6.92 48.07
C GLY A 19 13.18 6.24 47.72
N TYR A 20 13.18 4.91 47.49
CA TYR A 20 11.98 4.12 47.20
C TYR A 20 11.58 3.22 48.36
N SER A 21 10.27 2.92 48.49
CA SER A 21 9.81 1.86 49.36
C SER A 21 9.91 0.49 48.69
N ARG A 22 10.03 -0.60 49.50
CA ARG A 22 9.94 -1.97 48.95
C ARG A 22 8.63 -2.24 48.18
N GLN A 23 7.54 -1.66 48.70
CA GLN A 23 6.22 -1.79 48.04
C GLN A 23 6.24 -1.15 46.63
N ALA A 24 6.87 0.01 46.48
CA ALA A 24 7.04 0.65 45.16
C ALA A 24 7.83 -0.26 44.18
N LEU A 25 8.93 -0.88 44.67
CA LEU A 25 9.72 -1.82 43.87
C LEU A 25 8.89 -3.04 43.44
N TYR A 26 8.11 -3.63 44.35
CA TYR A 26 7.27 -4.79 43.98
C TYR A 26 6.14 -4.43 43.05
N ARG A 27 5.51 -3.24 43.18
CA ARG A 27 4.54 -2.71 42.21
C ARG A 27 5.20 -2.55 40.85
N PHE A 28 6.34 -1.90 40.79
CA PHE A 28 7.09 -1.69 39.54
C PHE A 28 7.41 -3.01 38.84
N ARG A 29 7.89 -4.03 39.59
CA ARG A 29 8.14 -5.36 39.01
C ARG A 29 6.88 -6.00 38.44
N LYS A 30 5.77 -5.97 39.20
CA LYS A 30 4.49 -6.52 38.75
C LYS A 30 3.95 -5.81 37.51
N ASP A 31 4.08 -4.47 37.49
CA ASP A 31 3.64 -3.66 36.33
C ASP A 31 4.54 -3.93 35.13
N ALA A 32 5.87 -4.05 35.31
CA ALA A 32 6.80 -4.40 34.26
C ALA A 32 6.57 -5.82 33.69
N GLU A 33 6.27 -6.80 34.53
CA GLU A 33 5.89 -8.17 34.10
C GLU A 33 4.62 -8.14 33.27
N LYS A 34 3.59 -7.39 33.71
CA LYS A 34 2.34 -7.21 32.97
C LYS A 34 2.57 -6.52 31.63
N GLU A 35 3.39 -5.48 31.61
CA GLU A 35 3.74 -4.75 30.38
C GLU A 35 4.50 -5.65 29.42
N ALA A 36 5.48 -6.43 29.90
CA ALA A 36 6.24 -7.38 29.09
C ALA A 36 5.29 -8.42 28.44
N LEU A 37 4.33 -8.99 29.19
CA LEU A 37 3.35 -9.90 28.65
C LEU A 37 2.47 -9.26 27.57
N GLN A 38 2.03 -8.00 27.77
CA GLN A 38 1.26 -7.27 26.78
C GLN A 38 2.09 -7.00 25.52
N HIS A 39 3.36 -6.65 25.66
CA HIS A 39 4.28 -6.46 24.54
C HIS A 39 4.46 -7.75 23.72
N ASP A 40 4.62 -8.89 24.38
CA ASP A 40 4.73 -10.20 23.71
C ASP A 40 3.46 -10.53 22.91
N LEU A 41 2.28 -10.31 23.48
CA LEU A 41 1.00 -10.51 22.77
C LEU A 41 0.88 -9.61 21.53
N ILE A 42 1.28 -8.34 21.65
CA ILE A 42 1.31 -7.40 20.52
C ILE A 42 2.28 -7.89 19.42
N LEU A 43 3.48 -8.32 19.80
CA LEU A 43 4.49 -8.81 18.86
C LEU A 43 4.02 -10.06 18.12
N GLN A 44 3.41 -11.03 18.82
CA GLN A 44 2.83 -12.22 18.20
C GLN A 44 1.74 -11.85 17.21
N GLN A 45 0.85 -10.92 17.55
CA GLN A 45 -0.20 -10.43 16.66
C GLN A 45 0.36 -9.71 15.43
N VAL A 46 1.38 -8.88 15.61
CA VAL A 46 2.09 -8.23 14.50
C VAL A 46 2.70 -9.25 13.55
N LEU A 47 3.37 -10.28 14.08
CA LEU A 47 3.96 -11.35 13.28
C LEU A 47 2.88 -12.16 12.54
N SER A 48 1.74 -12.43 13.18
CA SER A 48 0.59 -13.10 12.56
C SER A 48 0.06 -12.29 11.36
N ILE A 49 -0.19 -11.00 11.52
CA ILE A 49 -0.63 -10.12 10.41
C ILE A 49 0.40 -10.10 9.28
N ARG A 50 1.69 -10.07 9.62
CA ARG A 50 2.78 -10.02 8.64
C ARG A 50 3.02 -11.33 7.90
N LYS A 51 2.44 -12.45 8.30
CA LYS A 51 2.41 -13.66 7.46
C LYS A 51 1.74 -13.37 6.11
N THR A 52 0.67 -12.58 6.10
CA THR A 52 -0.07 -12.21 4.89
C THR A 52 0.39 -10.86 4.32
N LEU A 53 0.54 -9.86 5.19
CA LEU A 53 0.92 -8.48 4.83
C LEU A 53 2.37 -8.22 5.25
N LYS A 54 3.33 -8.88 4.58
CA LYS A 54 4.75 -8.97 4.96
C LYS A 54 5.39 -7.65 5.38
N ARG A 55 5.04 -6.56 4.72
CA ARG A 55 5.64 -5.23 4.93
C ARG A 55 4.62 -4.15 5.28
N LEU A 56 3.57 -4.51 6.03
CA LEU A 56 2.58 -3.56 6.51
C LEU A 56 3.21 -2.61 7.54
N GLY A 57 3.05 -1.29 7.34
CA GLY A 57 3.60 -0.25 8.22
C GLY A 57 2.82 -0.12 9.54
N THR A 58 3.49 0.38 10.58
CA THR A 58 3.02 0.48 11.98
C THR A 58 1.63 1.10 12.14
N ARG A 59 1.31 2.18 11.41
CA ARG A 59 -0.02 2.84 11.54
C ARG A 59 -1.17 1.94 11.12
N LYS A 60 -0.96 1.12 10.09
CA LYS A 60 -1.99 0.17 9.62
C LYS A 60 -2.04 -1.07 10.50
N LEU A 61 -0.89 -1.52 11.04
CA LEU A 61 -0.86 -2.56 12.06
C LEU A 61 -1.70 -2.15 13.27
N LEU A 62 -1.48 -0.95 13.81
CA LEU A 62 -2.26 -0.43 14.93
C LEU A 62 -3.76 -0.44 14.65
N PHE A 63 -4.16 -0.02 13.44
CA PHE A 63 -5.55 -0.07 13.01
C PHE A 63 -6.10 -1.50 12.98
N MET A 64 -5.38 -2.44 12.37
CA MET A 64 -5.82 -3.83 12.24
C MET A 64 -5.87 -4.58 13.58
N MET A 65 -5.07 -4.14 14.56
CA MET A 65 -5.03 -4.76 15.90
C MET A 65 -6.08 -4.20 16.87
N GLN A 66 -6.88 -3.20 16.48
CA GLN A 66 -7.82 -2.54 17.42
C GLN A 66 -8.75 -3.53 18.13
N ASN A 67 -9.40 -4.43 17.40
CA ASN A 67 -10.29 -5.45 17.98
C ASN A 67 -9.52 -6.41 18.91
N PHE A 68 -8.35 -6.87 18.51
CA PHE A 68 -7.49 -7.72 19.34
C PHE A 68 -7.10 -7.01 20.64
N MET A 69 -6.68 -5.75 20.56
CA MET A 69 -6.32 -4.95 21.74
C MET A 69 -7.50 -4.73 22.68
N GLN A 70 -8.71 -4.51 22.16
CA GLN A 70 -9.93 -4.40 22.96
C GLN A 70 -10.24 -5.71 23.69
N GLN A 71 -10.17 -6.84 23.00
CA GLN A 71 -10.42 -8.18 23.57
C GLN A 71 -9.45 -8.54 24.71
N HIS A 72 -8.19 -8.11 24.59
CA HIS A 72 -7.15 -8.41 25.57
C HIS A 72 -6.90 -7.27 26.57
N HIS A 73 -7.74 -6.22 26.58
CA HIS A 73 -7.58 -5.04 27.45
C HIS A 73 -6.19 -4.41 27.37
N ILE A 74 -5.58 -4.41 26.16
CA ILE A 74 -4.27 -3.81 25.89
C ILE A 74 -4.47 -2.39 25.39
N GLN A 75 -3.71 -1.45 25.95
CA GLN A 75 -3.68 -0.06 25.51
C GLN A 75 -2.26 0.32 25.11
N ILE A 76 -2.06 0.52 23.81
CA ILE A 76 -0.78 1.01 23.27
C ILE A 76 -1.03 2.15 22.30
N GLY A 77 -0.35 3.26 22.47
CA GLY A 77 -0.39 4.39 21.57
C GLY A 77 0.45 4.15 20.32
N ARG A 78 0.27 5.05 19.33
CA ARG A 78 1.02 4.99 18.06
C ARG A 78 2.53 5.00 18.30
N ASP A 79 3.02 5.94 19.09
CA ASP A 79 4.47 6.16 19.25
C ASP A 79 5.09 5.03 20.08
N ALA A 80 4.42 4.57 21.14
CA ALA A 80 4.84 3.41 21.92
C ALA A 80 4.91 2.13 21.06
N LEU A 81 3.97 1.94 20.10
CA LEU A 81 4.06 0.83 19.15
C LEU A 81 5.25 0.99 18.19
N PHE A 82 5.59 2.21 17.76
CA PHE A 82 6.80 2.45 16.97
C PHE A 82 8.05 2.08 17.76
N ASP A 83 8.15 2.47 19.02
CA ASP A 83 9.30 2.19 19.90
C ASP A 83 9.43 0.69 20.18
N LEU A 84 8.31 0.01 20.47
CA LEU A 84 8.28 -1.45 20.63
C LEU A 84 8.76 -2.18 19.37
N LEU A 85 8.28 -1.80 18.19
CA LEU A 85 8.72 -2.41 16.94
C LEU A 85 10.17 -2.05 16.59
N ALA A 86 10.65 -0.87 16.99
CA ALA A 86 12.04 -0.45 16.81
C ALA A 86 12.99 -1.31 17.66
N SER A 87 12.68 -1.49 18.96
CA SER A 87 13.49 -2.30 19.88
C SER A 87 13.64 -3.75 19.43
N HIS A 88 12.60 -4.30 18.79
CA HIS A 88 12.62 -5.65 18.21
C HIS A 88 13.05 -5.71 16.74
N ARG A 89 13.58 -4.60 16.15
CA ARG A 89 14.04 -4.51 14.76
C ARG A 89 12.93 -4.87 13.73
N LEU A 90 11.69 -4.62 14.09
CA LEU A 90 10.50 -4.92 13.28
C LEU A 90 9.98 -3.72 12.48
N LEU A 91 10.67 -2.57 12.49
CA LEU A 91 10.29 -1.44 11.63
C LEU A 91 10.57 -1.74 10.16
N ILE A 92 9.61 -1.39 9.32
CA ILE A 92 9.76 -1.54 7.86
C ILE A 92 10.63 -0.43 7.31
N ARG A 93 11.80 -0.80 6.76
CA ARG A 93 12.67 0.14 6.05
C ARG A 93 12.17 0.36 4.63
N ARG A 94 12.23 1.61 4.15
CA ARG A 94 11.90 1.95 2.76
C ARG A 94 12.87 1.25 1.81
N ARG A 95 12.35 0.61 0.76
CA ARG A 95 13.18 0.04 -0.31
C ARG A 95 13.77 1.19 -1.15
N ILE A 96 15.06 1.11 -1.46
CA ILE A 96 15.69 2.01 -2.42
C ILE A 96 15.27 1.54 -3.80
N ARG A 97 14.62 2.40 -4.57
CA ARG A 97 14.20 2.13 -5.94
C ARG A 97 15.25 2.65 -6.90
N ARG A 98 15.66 1.85 -7.86
CA ARG A 98 16.22 2.32 -9.14
C ARG A 98 15.02 2.52 -10.06
N ILE A 99 14.83 3.72 -10.58
CA ILE A 99 13.73 4.06 -11.49
C ILE A 99 14.26 3.87 -12.92
N PRO A 100 13.88 2.79 -13.63
CA PRO A 100 14.13 2.72 -15.06
C PRO A 100 13.18 3.68 -15.78
N VAL A 101 13.65 4.36 -16.81
CA VAL A 101 12.79 5.11 -17.74
C VAL A 101 12.07 4.10 -18.63
N THR A 102 10.75 4.05 -18.57
CA THR A 102 9.97 2.93 -19.11
C THR A 102 8.91 3.33 -20.14
N THR A 103 8.59 4.61 -20.27
CA THR A 103 7.53 5.07 -21.17
C THR A 103 8.12 5.59 -22.46
N PHE A 104 7.84 4.90 -23.56
CA PHE A 104 8.15 5.36 -24.90
C PHE A 104 6.94 6.12 -25.47
N SER A 105 6.88 7.44 -25.19
CA SER A 105 5.76 8.32 -25.58
C SER A 105 5.96 8.99 -26.95
N ASN A 106 7.14 8.82 -27.56
CA ASN A 106 7.46 9.47 -28.83
C ASN A 106 7.15 8.55 -30.02
N HIS A 107 5.86 8.33 -30.31
CA HIS A 107 5.34 7.56 -31.44
C HIS A 107 4.25 8.35 -32.17
N TRP A 108 3.92 7.93 -33.39
CA TRP A 108 2.99 8.61 -34.32
C TRP A 108 1.49 8.41 -33.99
N MET A 109 1.13 7.43 -33.14
CA MET A 109 -0.27 7.11 -32.82
C MET A 109 -1.00 8.27 -32.17
N HIS A 110 -2.34 8.32 -32.36
CA HIS A 110 -3.20 9.36 -31.81
C HIS A 110 -3.11 9.41 -30.27
N LYS A 111 -3.04 10.62 -29.73
CA LYS A 111 -2.99 10.88 -28.29
C LYS A 111 -4.24 11.63 -27.85
N PHE A 112 -4.88 11.13 -26.81
CA PHE A 112 -6.13 11.71 -26.29
C PHE A 112 -5.83 12.81 -25.25
N PRO A 113 -6.75 13.78 -25.06
CA PRO A 113 -6.60 14.85 -24.09
C PRO A 113 -6.67 14.32 -22.65
N ASN A 114 -6.13 15.09 -21.71
CA ASN A 114 -6.26 14.81 -20.28
C ASN A 114 -7.62 15.29 -19.77
N LEU A 115 -8.53 14.37 -19.48
CA LEU A 115 -9.90 14.66 -19.01
C LEU A 115 -10.03 14.64 -17.48
N ILE A 116 -8.93 14.35 -16.75
CA ILE A 116 -9.00 14.16 -15.30
C ILE A 116 -8.43 15.31 -14.48
N ILE A 117 -8.04 16.41 -15.14
CA ILE A 117 -7.56 17.60 -14.43
C ILE A 117 -8.71 18.16 -13.58
N GLY A 118 -8.50 18.18 -12.25
CA GLY A 118 -9.54 18.61 -11.30
C GLY A 118 -10.68 17.63 -11.07
N PHE A 119 -10.70 16.47 -11.75
CA PHE A 119 -11.73 15.46 -11.57
C PHE A 119 -11.49 14.63 -10.30
N ILE A 120 -12.47 14.59 -9.42
CA ILE A 120 -12.46 13.77 -8.19
C ILE A 120 -13.63 12.79 -8.29
N PRO A 121 -13.35 11.47 -8.41
CA PRO A 121 -14.42 10.48 -8.44
C PRO A 121 -15.11 10.38 -7.08
N THR A 122 -16.45 10.31 -7.12
CA THR A 122 -17.34 10.19 -5.94
C THR A 122 -17.98 8.81 -5.81
N ALA A 123 -17.83 7.98 -6.83
CA ALA A 123 -18.35 6.61 -6.84
C ALA A 123 -17.39 5.68 -7.63
N PRO A 124 -17.49 4.37 -7.43
CA PRO A 124 -16.79 3.38 -8.24
C PRO A 124 -17.11 3.51 -9.73
N ASN A 125 -16.19 3.07 -10.56
CA ASN A 125 -16.35 3.01 -12.02
C ASN A 125 -16.61 4.36 -12.73
N GLN A 126 -16.22 5.46 -12.09
CA GLN A 126 -16.17 6.79 -12.73
C GLN A 126 -14.84 7.07 -13.40
N LEU A 127 -13.75 6.57 -12.82
CA LEU A 127 -12.39 6.75 -13.33
C LEU A 127 -11.56 5.49 -13.08
N TRP A 128 -11.08 4.90 -14.14
CA TRP A 128 -10.04 3.86 -14.09
C TRP A 128 -8.70 4.43 -14.52
N VAL A 129 -7.64 4.09 -13.80
CA VAL A 129 -6.27 4.44 -14.14
C VAL A 129 -5.47 3.19 -14.46
N SER A 130 -4.66 3.25 -15.52
CA SER A 130 -3.87 2.12 -16.01
C SER A 130 -2.39 2.45 -16.05
N ASP A 131 -1.57 1.44 -15.77
CA ASP A 131 -0.13 1.53 -15.88
C ASP A 131 0.48 0.13 -16.06
N ILE A 132 1.68 0.07 -16.67
CA ILE A 132 2.45 -1.15 -16.82
C ILE A 132 3.68 -1.09 -15.92
N THR A 133 3.95 -2.18 -15.23
CA THR A 133 5.14 -2.26 -14.37
C THR A 133 5.94 -3.53 -14.63
N TYR A 134 7.26 -3.44 -14.43
CA TYR A 134 8.18 -4.56 -14.61
C TYR A 134 8.20 -5.46 -13.38
N ILE A 135 8.19 -6.76 -13.61
CA ILE A 135 8.41 -7.82 -12.61
C ILE A 135 9.71 -8.52 -12.94
N CYS A 136 10.64 -8.54 -11.99
CA CYS A 136 11.96 -9.15 -12.15
C CYS A 136 11.85 -10.67 -12.07
N LEU A 137 12.36 -11.36 -13.08
CA LEU A 137 12.62 -12.78 -13.08
C LEU A 137 14.14 -13.02 -13.05
N GLU A 138 14.61 -14.24 -12.82
CA GLU A 138 16.05 -14.54 -12.72
C GLU A 138 16.83 -14.09 -13.96
N ASN A 139 16.29 -14.35 -15.14
CA ASN A 139 17.00 -14.12 -16.41
C ASN A 139 16.36 -13.06 -17.31
N CYS A 140 15.21 -12.51 -16.93
CA CYS A 140 14.48 -11.56 -17.77
C CYS A 140 13.47 -10.74 -16.94
N PHE A 141 12.64 -9.96 -17.62
CA PHE A 141 11.52 -9.25 -17.05
C PHE A 141 10.19 -9.80 -17.59
N ALA A 142 9.17 -9.76 -16.76
CA ALA A 142 7.79 -9.84 -17.18
C ALA A 142 7.11 -8.48 -16.96
N TYR A 143 5.99 -8.27 -17.62
CA TYR A 143 5.29 -6.99 -17.67
C TYR A 143 3.89 -7.16 -17.10
N LEU A 144 3.60 -6.46 -16.02
CA LEU A 144 2.32 -6.48 -15.35
C LEU A 144 1.52 -5.24 -15.73
N SER A 145 0.46 -5.43 -16.51
CA SER A 145 -0.52 -4.40 -16.81
C SER A 145 -1.58 -4.40 -15.71
N LEU A 146 -1.86 -3.22 -15.14
CA LEU A 146 -2.86 -3.04 -14.07
C LEU A 146 -3.90 -2.01 -14.48
N ILE A 147 -5.15 -2.25 -14.11
CA ILE A 147 -6.25 -1.29 -14.15
C ILE A 147 -6.81 -1.13 -12.75
N THR A 148 -6.85 0.09 -12.26
CA THR A 148 -7.26 0.42 -10.90
C THR A 148 -8.40 1.42 -10.91
N ASP A 149 -9.46 1.15 -10.18
CA ASP A 149 -10.52 2.11 -9.91
C ASP A 149 -10.01 3.24 -9.03
N ALA A 150 -10.12 4.48 -9.50
CA ALA A 150 -9.53 5.63 -8.83
C ALA A 150 -10.26 6.04 -7.56
N TYR A 151 -11.54 5.71 -7.41
CA TYR A 151 -12.32 5.97 -6.22
C TYR A 151 -11.95 4.98 -5.11
N SER A 152 -12.16 3.70 -5.36
CA SER A 152 -12.01 2.64 -4.36
C SER A 152 -10.58 2.13 -4.17
N ARG A 153 -9.67 2.44 -5.10
CA ARG A 153 -8.31 1.86 -5.18
C ARG A 153 -8.30 0.38 -5.57
N LYS A 154 -9.44 -0.22 -5.91
CA LYS A 154 -9.54 -1.62 -6.30
C LYS A 154 -8.85 -1.87 -7.63
N ILE A 155 -7.99 -2.87 -7.67
CA ILE A 155 -7.46 -3.39 -8.92
C ILE A 155 -8.59 -4.20 -9.56
N VAL A 156 -9.13 -3.68 -10.67
CA VAL A 156 -10.29 -4.25 -11.38
C VAL A 156 -9.89 -5.13 -12.55
N GLY A 157 -8.66 -4.97 -13.06
CA GLY A 157 -8.12 -5.81 -14.11
C GLY A 157 -6.60 -5.89 -14.05
N PHE A 158 -6.03 -7.04 -14.39
CA PHE A 158 -4.60 -7.24 -14.47
C PHE A 158 -4.21 -8.35 -15.43
N CYS A 159 -3.00 -8.26 -15.98
CA CYS A 159 -2.41 -9.32 -16.79
C CYS A 159 -0.89 -9.26 -16.71
N LEU A 160 -0.25 -10.41 -16.47
CA LEU A 160 1.18 -10.59 -16.57
C LEU A 160 1.53 -11.20 -17.92
N LEU A 161 2.47 -10.61 -18.66
CA LEU A 161 3.00 -11.16 -19.91
C LEU A 161 4.53 -11.18 -19.91
N LYS A 162 5.11 -12.06 -20.75
CA LYS A 162 6.58 -12.12 -20.98
C LYS A 162 7.06 -10.99 -21.90
N THR A 163 6.17 -10.34 -22.63
CA THR A 163 6.49 -9.27 -23.60
C THR A 163 5.75 -7.98 -23.24
N LEU A 164 6.34 -6.84 -23.57
CA LEU A 164 5.74 -5.52 -23.43
C LEU A 164 4.81 -5.23 -24.63
N SER A 165 3.86 -6.12 -24.91
CA SER A 165 2.88 -5.94 -25.97
C SER A 165 1.58 -5.33 -25.45
N ALA A 166 0.76 -4.77 -26.36
CA ALA A 166 -0.59 -4.28 -26.06
C ALA A 166 -1.53 -5.37 -25.55
N ASP A 167 -1.25 -6.65 -25.89
CA ASP A 167 -2.09 -7.79 -25.46
C ASP A 167 -2.27 -7.87 -23.95
N GLY A 168 -1.23 -7.49 -23.17
CA GLY A 168 -1.32 -7.45 -21.72
C GLY A 168 -2.34 -6.43 -21.23
N CYS A 169 -2.31 -5.24 -21.80
CA CYS A 169 -3.28 -4.19 -21.51
C CYS A 169 -4.70 -4.59 -21.94
N ILE A 170 -4.83 -5.19 -23.14
CA ILE A 170 -6.11 -5.67 -23.67
C ILE A 170 -6.72 -6.76 -22.78
N LYS A 171 -5.91 -7.73 -22.33
CA LYS A 171 -6.38 -8.78 -21.42
C LYS A 171 -6.80 -8.22 -20.05
N ALA A 172 -6.02 -7.27 -19.50
CA ALA A 172 -6.36 -6.59 -18.26
C ALA A 172 -7.67 -5.79 -18.41
N LEU A 173 -7.87 -5.10 -19.55
CA LEU A 173 -9.08 -4.35 -19.85
C LEU A 173 -10.29 -5.27 -19.98
N LYS A 174 -10.17 -6.37 -20.72
CA LYS A 174 -11.25 -7.37 -20.84
C LYS A 174 -11.65 -7.97 -19.50
N MET A 175 -10.68 -8.25 -18.62
CA MET A 175 -10.95 -8.69 -17.24
C MET A 175 -11.73 -7.64 -16.46
N ALA A 176 -11.31 -6.36 -16.51
CA ALA A 176 -12.00 -5.27 -15.83
C ALA A 176 -13.45 -5.09 -16.31
N LEU A 177 -13.66 -5.14 -17.61
CA LEU A 177 -14.98 -5.03 -18.24
C LEU A 177 -15.89 -6.20 -17.86
N GLY A 178 -15.37 -7.43 -17.88
CA GLY A 178 -16.13 -8.63 -17.52
C GLY A 178 -16.59 -8.66 -16.08
N SER A 179 -15.84 -8.02 -15.18
CA SER A 179 -16.18 -7.93 -13.76
C SER A 179 -17.11 -6.76 -13.43
N ASN A 180 -17.35 -5.83 -14.38
CA ASN A 180 -18.12 -4.61 -14.17
C ASN A 180 -19.03 -4.35 -15.40
N PRO A 181 -20.13 -5.11 -15.57
CA PRO A 181 -20.95 -5.04 -16.79
C PRO A 181 -21.75 -3.73 -16.94
N GLN A 182 -21.93 -2.97 -15.88
CA GLN A 182 -22.66 -1.70 -15.91
C GLN A 182 -21.67 -0.53 -15.72
N LEU A 183 -21.07 -0.10 -16.82
CA LEU A 183 -20.19 1.06 -16.86
C LEU A 183 -20.98 2.25 -17.39
N GLY A 184 -21.31 3.16 -16.50
CA GLY A 184 -21.98 4.41 -16.86
C GLY A 184 -21.02 5.40 -17.58
N ARG A 185 -20.73 6.54 -16.99
CA ARG A 185 -19.82 7.56 -17.55
C ARG A 185 -18.36 7.31 -17.14
N LEU A 186 -17.80 6.16 -17.47
CA LEU A 186 -16.42 5.80 -17.14
C LEU A 186 -15.43 6.61 -17.97
N ILE A 187 -14.38 7.12 -17.30
CA ILE A 187 -13.17 7.65 -17.93
C ILE A 187 -12.05 6.64 -17.69
N HIS A 188 -11.37 6.24 -18.76
CA HIS A 188 -10.16 5.43 -18.68
C HIS A 188 -8.94 6.34 -18.90
N HIS A 189 -8.04 6.40 -17.92
CA HIS A 189 -6.84 7.24 -17.97
C HIS A 189 -5.57 6.39 -17.96
N SER A 190 -4.62 6.72 -18.83
CA SER A 190 -3.32 6.06 -18.93
C SER A 190 -2.21 7.06 -19.27
N ASP A 191 -0.96 6.61 -19.25
CA ASP A 191 0.11 7.31 -19.92
C ASP A 191 -0.04 7.25 -21.45
N ARG A 192 0.90 7.89 -22.19
CA ARG A 192 0.94 7.89 -23.65
C ARG A 192 1.74 6.70 -24.22
N GLY A 193 1.83 5.59 -23.53
CA GLY A 193 2.50 4.38 -24.03
C GLY A 193 1.81 3.84 -25.29
N SER A 194 2.59 3.34 -26.25
CA SER A 194 2.07 2.78 -27.50
C SER A 194 1.04 1.67 -27.28
N GLN A 195 1.11 0.97 -26.16
CA GLN A 195 0.17 -0.09 -25.78
C GLN A 195 -1.25 0.43 -25.55
N TYR A 196 -1.38 1.67 -25.03
CA TYR A 196 -2.68 2.31 -24.78
C TYR A 196 -3.21 3.10 -25.98
N CYS A 197 -2.30 3.47 -26.92
CA CYS A 197 -2.64 4.21 -28.14
C CYS A 197 -2.96 3.29 -29.32
N CYS A 198 -2.77 1.97 -29.21
CA CYS A 198 -3.02 1.04 -30.32
C CYS A 198 -4.52 0.91 -30.64
N ALA A 199 -4.84 0.72 -31.93
CA ALA A 199 -6.21 0.67 -32.42
C ALA A 199 -7.08 -0.37 -31.72
N ASP A 200 -6.52 -1.55 -31.41
CA ASP A 200 -7.28 -2.63 -30.74
C ASP A 200 -7.70 -2.23 -29.32
N TYR A 201 -6.80 -1.58 -28.55
CA TYR A 201 -7.11 -1.11 -27.20
C TYR A 201 -8.14 0.01 -27.22
N VAL A 202 -7.91 1.02 -28.06
CA VAL A 202 -8.82 2.16 -28.26
C VAL A 202 -10.18 1.68 -28.74
N GLY A 203 -10.23 0.79 -29.72
CA GLY A 203 -11.49 0.26 -30.27
C GLY A 203 -12.33 -0.51 -29.23
N ILE A 204 -11.71 -1.16 -28.23
CA ILE A 204 -12.45 -1.78 -27.12
C ILE A 204 -13.10 -0.70 -26.24
N LEU A 205 -12.38 0.37 -25.89
CA LEU A 205 -12.89 1.46 -25.07
C LEU A 205 -14.05 2.19 -25.76
N GLU A 206 -13.89 2.49 -27.06
CA GLU A 206 -14.91 3.17 -27.87
C GLU A 206 -16.19 2.33 -28.01
N LYS A 207 -16.08 1.02 -28.27
CA LYS A 207 -17.21 0.08 -28.31
C LYS A 207 -18.02 0.04 -27.02
N GLN A 208 -17.36 0.33 -25.90
CA GLN A 208 -17.99 0.39 -24.56
C GLN A 208 -18.38 1.82 -24.14
N TYR A 209 -18.28 2.80 -25.04
CA TYR A 209 -18.57 4.21 -24.78
C TYR A 209 -17.76 4.78 -23.60
N ILE A 210 -16.56 4.27 -23.36
CA ILE A 210 -15.64 4.71 -22.30
C ILE A 210 -14.85 5.90 -22.84
N LYS A 211 -14.82 7.01 -22.09
CA LYS A 211 -14.01 8.18 -22.44
C LYS A 211 -12.54 7.89 -22.24
N ILE A 212 -11.73 8.20 -23.25
CA ILE A 212 -10.29 7.98 -23.20
C ILE A 212 -9.60 9.26 -22.74
N SER A 213 -8.70 9.12 -21.79
CA SER A 213 -7.90 10.20 -21.23
C SER A 213 -6.44 9.78 -21.13
N MET A 214 -5.51 10.68 -21.46
CA MET A 214 -4.07 10.40 -21.37
C MET A 214 -3.33 11.56 -20.69
N THR A 215 -2.19 11.26 -20.08
CA THR A 215 -1.28 12.28 -19.54
C THR A 215 -0.87 13.28 -20.64
N GLN A 216 -0.73 14.57 -20.33
CA GLN A 216 -0.32 15.58 -21.32
C GLN A 216 1.19 15.80 -21.32
N SER A 217 1.79 15.76 -20.16
CA SER A 217 3.22 15.88 -19.94
C SER A 217 3.80 14.59 -19.40
N GLY A 218 5.13 14.47 -19.41
CA GLY A 218 5.81 13.39 -18.69
C GLY A 218 5.79 13.55 -17.17
N ASP A 219 4.89 14.40 -16.61
CA ASP A 219 4.79 14.61 -15.17
C ASP A 219 4.20 13.36 -14.49
N PRO A 220 4.96 12.72 -13.60
CA PRO A 220 4.48 11.56 -12.83
C PRO A 220 3.21 11.86 -12.02
N LEU A 221 2.92 13.13 -11.72
CA LEU A 221 1.73 13.52 -10.97
C LEU A 221 0.43 13.25 -11.75
N GLU A 222 0.47 13.24 -13.08
CA GLU A 222 -0.71 13.01 -13.91
C GLU A 222 -1.23 11.56 -13.84
N ASN A 223 -0.37 10.56 -13.54
CA ASN A 223 -0.76 9.16 -13.31
C ASN A 223 -0.33 8.64 -11.92
N SER A 224 -0.19 9.55 -10.96
CA SER A 224 0.34 9.26 -9.62
C SER A 224 -0.40 8.16 -8.86
N LEU A 225 -1.68 7.94 -9.15
CA LEU A 225 -2.46 6.89 -8.51
C LEU A 225 -2.02 5.51 -8.98
N ALA A 226 -1.92 5.29 -10.29
CA ALA A 226 -1.48 4.01 -10.84
C ALA A 226 -0.04 3.67 -10.42
N GLU A 227 0.86 4.66 -10.46
CA GLU A 227 2.22 4.51 -9.94
C GLU A 227 2.25 4.14 -8.44
N ARG A 228 1.35 4.75 -7.65
CA ARG A 228 1.23 4.43 -6.23
C ARG A 228 0.79 3.01 -5.98
N VAL A 229 -0.17 2.49 -6.76
CA VAL A 229 -0.64 1.10 -6.66
C VAL A 229 0.48 0.14 -7.02
N ASN A 230 1.16 0.37 -8.14
CA ASN A 230 2.36 -0.39 -8.54
C ASN A 230 3.42 -0.40 -7.43
N GLY A 231 3.64 0.77 -6.84
CA GLY A 231 4.56 0.92 -5.72
C GLY A 231 4.17 0.08 -4.50
N ILE A 232 2.90 0.06 -4.14
CA ILE A 232 2.42 -0.74 -3.00
C ILE A 232 2.60 -2.23 -3.27
N LEU A 233 2.22 -2.70 -4.46
CA LEU A 233 2.42 -4.11 -4.82
C LEU A 233 3.89 -4.51 -4.70
N LYS A 234 4.78 -3.78 -5.35
CA LYS A 234 6.22 -4.07 -5.36
C LYS A 234 6.90 -3.95 -3.99
N ASP A 235 6.53 -2.93 -3.21
CA ASP A 235 7.23 -2.66 -1.96
C ASP A 235 6.69 -3.45 -0.78
N GLU A 236 5.39 -3.75 -0.77
CA GLU A 236 4.75 -4.35 0.40
C GLU A 236 4.37 -5.82 0.21
N LEU A 237 3.98 -6.25 -1.00
CA LEU A 237 3.33 -7.55 -1.22
C LEU A 237 4.14 -8.51 -2.10
N LEU A 238 4.89 -8.00 -3.08
CA LEU A 238 5.66 -8.82 -4.01
C LEU A 238 7.12 -8.99 -3.55
N GLU A 239 7.75 -10.08 -3.98
CA GLU A 239 9.18 -10.28 -3.84
C GLU A 239 9.95 -9.39 -4.83
N LYS A 240 11.27 -9.25 -4.61
CA LYS A 240 12.11 -8.45 -5.50
C LYS A 240 12.34 -9.14 -6.84
N GLN A 241 12.37 -10.48 -6.85
CA GLN A 241 12.68 -11.32 -7.99
C GLN A 241 12.01 -12.68 -7.83
N TYR A 242 11.61 -13.28 -8.94
CA TYR A 242 11.02 -14.62 -9.02
C TYR A 242 11.89 -15.52 -9.91
N ARG A 243 11.85 -16.81 -9.66
CA ARG A 243 12.61 -17.81 -10.42
C ARG A 243 12.12 -17.91 -11.86
N ASN A 244 10.81 -17.95 -12.04
CA ASN A 244 10.18 -18.10 -13.34
C ASN A 244 8.88 -17.32 -13.45
N PHE A 245 8.28 -17.36 -14.63
CA PHE A 245 7.04 -16.65 -14.95
C PHE A 245 5.84 -17.18 -14.17
N GLU A 246 5.74 -18.48 -14.01
CA GLU A 246 4.62 -19.18 -13.35
C GLU A 246 4.57 -18.84 -11.86
N GLU A 247 5.72 -18.83 -11.19
CA GLU A 247 5.84 -18.39 -9.80
C GLU A 247 5.42 -16.92 -9.64
N ALA A 248 5.89 -16.04 -10.53
CA ALA A 248 5.51 -14.63 -10.53
C ALA A 248 4.01 -14.45 -10.74
N GLN A 249 3.41 -15.20 -11.67
CA GLN A 249 1.98 -15.13 -11.98
C GLN A 249 1.12 -15.52 -10.77
N GLN A 250 1.46 -16.61 -10.10
CA GLN A 250 0.78 -17.04 -8.88
C GLN A 250 0.93 -16.02 -7.75
N ALA A 251 2.15 -15.55 -7.50
CA ALA A 251 2.42 -14.56 -6.47
C ALA A 251 1.67 -13.24 -6.70
N ILE A 252 1.55 -12.79 -7.95
CA ILE A 252 0.82 -11.58 -8.34
C ILE A 252 -0.68 -11.76 -8.09
N ALA A 253 -1.26 -12.89 -8.47
CA ALA A 253 -2.68 -13.17 -8.22
C ALA A 253 -3.01 -13.13 -6.72
N VAL A 254 -2.18 -13.76 -5.88
CA VAL A 254 -2.31 -13.72 -4.42
C VAL A 254 -2.12 -12.29 -3.91
N ALA A 255 -1.10 -11.59 -4.36
CA ALA A 255 -0.82 -10.21 -3.90
C ALA A 255 -1.97 -9.25 -4.24
N ILE A 256 -2.57 -9.36 -5.42
CA ILE A 256 -3.73 -8.54 -5.82
C ILE A 256 -4.96 -8.90 -4.98
N SER A 257 -5.19 -10.18 -4.69
CA SER A 257 -6.26 -10.60 -3.78
C SER A 257 -6.07 -10.00 -2.38
N VAL A 258 -4.87 -10.11 -1.80
CA VAL A 258 -4.53 -9.51 -0.50
C VAL A 258 -4.67 -7.99 -0.53
N TYR A 259 -4.22 -7.34 -1.61
CA TYR A 259 -4.36 -5.90 -1.80
C TYR A 259 -5.83 -5.47 -1.79
N ASN A 260 -6.69 -6.16 -2.53
CA ASN A 260 -8.09 -5.81 -2.69
C ASN A 260 -8.95 -6.11 -1.45
N HIS A 261 -8.70 -7.24 -0.76
CA HIS A 261 -9.62 -7.76 0.27
C HIS A 261 -9.12 -7.59 1.71
N ILE A 262 -7.79 -7.46 1.92
CA ILE A 262 -7.23 -7.52 3.29
C ILE A 262 -6.51 -6.22 3.66
N ARG A 263 -5.85 -5.58 2.69
CA ARG A 263 -4.99 -4.43 2.98
C ARG A 263 -5.78 -3.13 3.18
N PRO A 264 -5.73 -2.47 4.37
CA PRO A 264 -6.39 -1.19 4.58
C PRO A 264 -5.64 -0.04 3.88
N HIS A 265 -6.39 0.97 3.41
CA HIS A 265 -5.86 2.13 2.72
C HIS A 265 -6.23 3.43 3.41
N SER A 266 -5.23 4.19 3.84
CA SER A 266 -5.43 5.47 4.53
C SER A 266 -6.05 6.57 3.66
N SER A 267 -6.03 6.43 2.33
CA SER A 267 -6.64 7.36 1.39
C SER A 267 -8.14 7.16 1.18
N ILE A 268 -8.70 6.06 1.69
CA ILE A 268 -10.10 5.67 1.59
C ILE A 268 -10.62 5.21 2.96
N ASP A 269 -10.36 6.00 3.99
CA ASP A 269 -10.82 5.83 5.36
C ASP A 269 -10.39 4.51 6.04
N MET A 270 -9.23 3.98 5.70
CA MET A 270 -8.71 2.68 6.17
C MET A 270 -9.55 1.46 5.73
N LEU A 271 -10.48 1.63 4.82
CA LEU A 271 -11.20 0.52 4.18
C LEU A 271 -10.25 -0.29 3.30
N THR A 272 -10.64 -1.52 3.02
CA THR A 272 -10.07 -2.29 1.91
C THR A 272 -10.65 -1.78 0.59
N PRO A 273 -9.96 -1.96 -0.55
CA PRO A 273 -10.48 -1.57 -1.85
C PRO A 273 -11.85 -2.17 -2.19
N VAL A 274 -12.10 -3.42 -1.80
CA VAL A 274 -13.41 -4.06 -2.03
C VAL A 274 -14.50 -3.40 -1.20
N GLU A 275 -14.27 -3.12 0.08
CA GLU A 275 -15.24 -2.42 0.93
C GLU A 275 -15.53 -1.01 0.41
N ALA A 276 -14.49 -0.28 -0.03
CA ALA A 276 -14.67 1.04 -0.62
C ALA A 276 -15.42 0.99 -1.96
N HIS A 277 -15.26 -0.08 -2.74
CA HIS A 277 -15.95 -0.26 -4.02
C HIS A 277 -17.46 -0.50 -3.90
N LEU A 278 -17.94 -0.78 -2.69
CA LEU A 278 -19.37 -0.91 -2.36
C LEU A 278 -19.99 0.37 -1.80
N ARG A 279 -19.22 1.46 -1.76
CA ARG A 279 -19.66 2.75 -1.21
C ARG A 279 -19.75 3.82 -2.28
N GLU A 280 -20.47 4.88 -1.97
CA GLU A 280 -20.57 6.10 -2.76
C GLU A 280 -20.36 7.31 -1.85
N GLY A 281 -20.09 8.46 -2.46
CA GLY A 281 -19.83 9.70 -1.75
C GLY A 281 -18.38 9.93 -1.38
N GLU A 282 -18.08 10.94 -0.60
CA GLU A 282 -16.71 11.29 -0.25
C GLU A 282 -16.11 10.33 0.80
N LEU A 283 -14.96 9.73 0.48
CA LEU A 283 -14.19 8.90 1.39
C LEU A 283 -13.15 9.73 2.14
N LYS A 284 -13.16 9.64 3.46
CA LYS A 284 -12.26 10.40 4.32
C LYS A 284 -10.80 9.97 4.14
N ARG A 285 -9.93 10.93 3.88
CA ARG A 285 -8.48 10.69 3.88
C ARG A 285 -7.92 10.79 5.29
N ARG A 286 -7.23 9.75 5.77
CA ARG A 286 -6.61 9.70 7.10
C ARG A 286 -5.19 10.32 7.14
N TRP A 287 -4.87 11.21 6.20
CA TRP A 287 -3.62 11.95 6.15
C TRP A 287 -3.86 13.36 5.60
N LYS A 288 -3.04 14.32 6.05
CA LYS A 288 -3.08 15.71 5.55
C LYS A 288 -2.01 15.89 4.47
N ASN A 289 -2.37 16.54 3.38
CA ASN A 289 -1.40 16.97 2.38
C ASN A 289 -0.84 18.33 2.78
N TYR A 290 0.36 18.36 3.35
CA TYR A 290 1.02 19.60 3.75
C TYR A 290 1.56 20.43 2.57
N TYR A 291 1.68 19.86 1.37
CA TYR A 291 2.19 20.54 0.18
C TYR A 291 1.14 21.42 -0.51
N SER A 292 -0.15 21.19 -0.32
CA SER A 292 -1.21 22.04 -0.91
C SER A 292 -1.21 23.47 -0.34
N LYS A 293 -0.86 23.64 0.95
CA LYS A 293 -0.76 24.97 1.58
C LYS A 293 0.39 25.85 1.08
N ARG A 294 1.45 25.26 0.49
CA ARG A 294 2.57 26.05 -0.07
C ARG A 294 2.25 26.68 -1.42
N LYS A 295 1.30 26.14 -2.18
CA LYS A 295 0.87 26.73 -3.47
C LYS A 295 -0.07 27.93 -3.30
N GLU A 296 -0.89 27.96 -2.25
CA GLU A 296 -1.78 29.10 -1.95
C GLU A 296 -1.02 30.32 -1.41
N VAL A 297 0.08 30.12 -0.68
CA VAL A 297 0.92 31.21 -0.12
C VAL A 297 1.89 31.79 -1.16
N ALA A 298 2.17 31.10 -2.27
CA ALA A 298 3.04 31.58 -3.34
C ALA A 298 2.26 32.34 -4.45
N MET A 299 0.95 32.47 -4.35
CA MET A 299 0.07 33.20 -5.27
C MET A 299 -0.59 34.43 -4.63
N THR A 300 -0.25 34.78 -3.40
CA THR A 300 -0.56 36.06 -2.73
C THR A 300 0.73 36.87 -2.55
#